data_187bad2d809b1b3bda5e8e42c8541da1
#
_entry.id   187bad2d809b1b3bda5e8e42c8541da1
#
_cell.length_a   1.000
_cell.length_b   1.000
_cell.length_c   1.000
_cell.angle_alpha   90.00
_cell.angle_beta   90.00
_cell.angle_gamma   90.00
#
_symmetry.space_group_name_H-M   'P 1'
#
loop_
_entity.id
_entity.type
_entity.pdbx_description
1 polymer ?
#
loop_
_entity_poly.entity_id
_entity_poly.type
_entity_poly.pdbx_seq_one_letter_code
_entity_poly.pdbx_strand_id
1 'polypeptide(L)'
;MTLHLRKLSVGTDSIDNLAKIQAMRRLQRKQRGEPPISRHVTRMWPKRANELLANSGSMFWVIKGVMQARQIILDFEEVYGEDGIRRCGILLAPELIPVVPRATRPFQGWRYLEAKDAPEDLHELSGEIDPAMPASMLAELKELGLV
;
A
#
# COMPACT_ATOMS: atom_id res chain seq x y z
N MET A 1 -7.97 13.90 -11.36
CA MET A 1 -6.93 13.68 -10.33
C MET A 1 -7.04 12.26 -9.81
N THR A 2 -5.92 11.66 -9.49
CA THR A 2 -5.89 10.27 -9.02
C THR A 2 -6.25 10.21 -7.54
N LEU A 3 -7.20 9.35 -7.21
CA LEU A 3 -7.53 9.04 -5.81
C LEU A 3 -6.81 7.76 -5.40
N HIS A 4 -6.30 7.75 -4.19
CA HIS A 4 -5.59 6.61 -3.62
C HIS A 4 -6.20 6.19 -2.28
N LEU A 5 -5.71 5.09 -1.74
CA LEU A 5 -5.98 4.65 -0.37
C LEU A 5 -4.67 4.62 0.42
N ARG A 6 -4.76 4.75 1.73
CA ARG A 6 -3.66 4.43 2.64
C ARG A 6 -4.15 3.43 3.67
N LYS A 7 -3.29 2.50 4.05
CA LYS A 7 -3.64 1.38 4.94
C LYS A 7 -2.46 1.02 5.82
N LEU A 8 -2.73 0.74 7.07
CA LEU A 8 -1.72 0.21 7.99
C LEU A 8 -1.32 -1.19 7.58
N SER A 9 -0.01 -1.43 7.52
CA SER A 9 0.54 -2.76 7.32
C SER A 9 0.80 -3.38 8.68
N VAL A 10 -0.18 -4.13 9.18
CA VAL A 10 -0.11 -4.72 10.52
C VAL A 10 0.85 -5.90 10.52
N GLY A 11 1.74 -5.93 11.51
CA GLY A 11 2.68 -7.04 11.68
C GLY A 11 3.89 -7.01 10.78
N THR A 12 4.14 -5.92 10.06
CA THR A 12 5.33 -5.77 9.21
C THR A 12 6.24 -4.66 9.73
N ASP A 13 7.54 -4.85 9.56
CA ASP A 13 8.56 -3.92 10.04
C ASP A 13 9.21 -3.11 8.91
N SER A 14 9.10 -3.58 7.67
CA SER A 14 9.78 -2.97 6.54
C SER A 14 9.10 -3.34 5.23
N ILE A 15 9.47 -2.64 4.15
CA ILE A 15 9.04 -2.97 2.79
C ILE A 15 9.48 -4.39 2.44
N ASP A 16 10.71 -4.78 2.76
CA ASP A 16 11.22 -6.13 2.48
C ASP A 16 10.40 -7.21 3.18
N ASN A 17 10.03 -6.96 4.43
CA ASN A 17 9.20 -7.87 5.20
C ASN A 17 7.82 -8.02 4.56
N LEU A 18 7.20 -6.90 4.19
CA LEU A 18 5.91 -6.90 3.50
C LEU A 18 5.99 -7.63 2.16
N ALA A 19 7.06 -7.39 1.39
CA ALA A 19 7.27 -8.04 0.10
C ALA A 19 7.38 -9.55 0.23
N LYS A 20 8.10 -10.04 1.24
CA LYS A 20 8.24 -11.47 1.50
C LYS A 20 6.91 -12.12 1.88
N ILE A 21 6.14 -11.47 2.74
CA ILE A 21 4.83 -11.97 3.15
C ILE A 21 3.89 -12.05 1.96
N GLN A 22 3.85 -11.02 1.13
CA GLN A 22 3.00 -11.01 -0.05
C GLN A 22 3.43 -12.03 -1.09
N ALA A 23 4.74 -12.20 -1.30
CA ALA A 23 5.26 -13.20 -2.23
C ALA A 23 4.85 -14.62 -1.81
N MET A 24 4.93 -14.92 -0.52
CA MET A 24 4.51 -16.20 0.03
C MET A 24 3.00 -16.43 -0.18
N ARG A 25 2.19 -15.41 0.07
CA ARG A 25 0.74 -15.50 -0.14
C ARG A 25 0.38 -15.69 -1.61
N ARG A 26 1.09 -15.01 -2.52
CA ARG A 26 0.88 -15.20 -3.96
C ARG A 26 1.23 -16.61 -4.39
N LEU A 27 2.30 -17.18 -3.85
CA LEU A 27 2.69 -18.56 -4.13
C LEU A 27 1.62 -19.54 -3.67
N GLN A 28 1.08 -19.34 -2.47
CA GLN A 28 -0.02 -20.16 -1.94
C GLN A 28 -1.26 -20.08 -2.84
N ARG A 29 -1.59 -18.89 -3.32
CA ARG A 29 -2.71 -18.72 -4.26
C ARG A 29 -2.47 -19.49 -5.55
N LYS A 30 -1.27 -19.40 -6.12
CA LYS A 30 -0.90 -20.13 -7.33
C LYS A 30 -1.03 -21.63 -7.14
N GLN A 31 -0.62 -22.15 -5.98
CA GLN A 31 -0.74 -23.58 -5.64
C GLN A 31 -2.19 -24.03 -5.56
N ARG A 32 -3.12 -23.12 -5.25
CA ARG A 32 -4.55 -23.42 -5.20
C ARG A 32 -5.25 -23.17 -6.54
N GLY A 33 -4.52 -22.83 -7.60
CA GLY A 33 -5.08 -22.53 -8.91
C GLY A 33 -5.70 -21.15 -9.03
N GLU A 34 -5.43 -20.27 -8.08
CA GLU A 34 -5.89 -18.88 -8.11
C GLU A 34 -4.86 -17.96 -8.79
N PRO A 35 -5.29 -16.81 -9.36
CA PRO A 35 -4.33 -15.86 -9.92
C PRO A 35 -3.30 -15.41 -8.88
N PRO A 36 -1.98 -15.35 -9.24
CA PRO A 36 -0.92 -15.02 -8.30
C PRO A 36 -0.78 -13.50 -8.11
N ILE A 37 -1.87 -12.85 -7.72
CA ILE A 37 -1.90 -11.42 -7.40
C ILE A 37 -2.06 -11.24 -5.91
N SER A 38 -1.69 -10.07 -5.40
CA SER A 38 -1.87 -9.75 -3.99
C SER A 38 -3.31 -9.36 -3.73
N ARG A 39 -3.90 -9.89 -2.66
CA ARG A 39 -5.26 -9.55 -2.24
C ARG A 39 -5.23 -9.14 -0.77
N HIS A 40 -5.76 -7.98 -0.49
CA HIS A 40 -5.94 -7.50 0.87
C HIS A 40 -7.43 -7.44 1.19
N VAL A 41 -7.85 -8.15 2.24
CA VAL A 41 -9.27 -8.19 2.61
C VAL A 41 -9.52 -7.17 3.71
N THR A 42 -10.52 -6.33 3.50
CA THR A 42 -10.93 -5.31 4.47
C THR A 42 -12.44 -5.35 4.65
N ARG A 43 -12.91 -4.86 5.78
CA ARG A 43 -14.32 -4.93 6.13
C ARG A 43 -15.18 -3.96 5.32
N MET A 44 -14.65 -2.77 5.03
CA MET A 44 -15.42 -1.72 4.39
C MET A 44 -15.10 -1.60 2.91
N TRP A 45 -16.17 -1.46 2.09
CA TRP A 45 -16.04 -1.14 0.68
C TRP A 45 -15.85 0.35 0.50
N PRO A 46 -14.86 0.78 -0.32
CA PRO A 46 -14.74 2.19 -0.68
C PRO A 46 -15.95 2.63 -1.51
N LYS A 47 -16.66 3.66 -1.08
CA LYS A 47 -17.75 4.22 -1.87
C LYS A 47 -17.26 4.82 -3.18
N ARG A 48 -16.01 5.26 -3.21
CA ARG A 48 -15.37 5.87 -4.37
C ARG A 48 -14.49 4.87 -5.13
N ALA A 49 -14.88 3.57 -5.12
CA ALA A 49 -14.13 2.52 -5.80
C ALA A 49 -13.89 2.82 -7.28
N ASN A 50 -14.89 3.36 -7.97
CA ASN A 50 -14.77 3.70 -9.40
C ASN A 50 -13.70 4.77 -9.62
N GLU A 51 -13.59 5.75 -8.73
CA GLU A 51 -12.55 6.78 -8.83
C GLU A 51 -11.15 6.21 -8.57
N LEU A 52 -11.05 5.25 -7.65
CA LEU A 52 -9.79 4.57 -7.38
C LEU A 52 -9.29 3.79 -8.59
N LEU A 53 -10.21 3.19 -9.36
CA LEU A 53 -9.85 2.41 -10.54
C LEU A 53 -9.66 3.27 -11.78
N ALA A 54 -10.37 4.38 -11.91
CA ALA A 54 -10.41 5.18 -13.13
C ALA A 54 -9.04 5.74 -13.56
N ASN A 55 -8.18 6.09 -12.60
CA ASN A 55 -6.88 6.71 -12.85
C ASN A 55 -5.73 5.91 -12.23
N SER A 56 -5.88 4.60 -12.13
CA SER A 56 -4.86 3.70 -11.59
C SER A 56 -4.41 4.09 -10.18
N GLY A 57 -5.37 4.29 -9.29
CA GLY A 57 -5.07 4.58 -7.89
C GLY A 57 -4.26 3.47 -7.23
N SER A 58 -3.53 3.82 -6.20
CA SER A 58 -2.67 2.90 -5.45
C SER A 58 -3.08 2.84 -3.99
N MET A 59 -2.73 1.74 -3.34
CA MET A 59 -2.79 1.62 -1.90
C MET A 59 -1.40 1.94 -1.34
N PHE A 60 -1.33 2.97 -0.50
CA PHE A 60 -0.10 3.37 0.16
C PHE A 60 0.00 2.66 1.51
N TRP A 61 1.03 1.87 1.68
CA TRP A 61 1.24 1.10 2.89
C TRP A 61 1.94 1.91 3.96
N VAL A 62 1.32 1.97 5.14
CA VAL A 62 1.89 2.63 6.31
C VAL A 62 2.56 1.58 7.17
N ILE A 63 3.87 1.68 7.30
CA ILE A 63 4.71 0.77 8.10
C ILE A 63 5.34 1.60 9.22
N LYS A 64 5.04 1.25 10.47
CA LYS A 64 5.56 1.98 11.64
C LYS A 64 5.30 3.49 11.56
N GLY A 65 4.07 3.87 11.20
CA GLY A 65 3.66 5.26 11.14
C GLY A 65 4.16 6.05 9.95
N VAL A 66 4.76 5.37 8.95
CA VAL A 66 5.34 6.02 7.77
C VAL A 66 4.83 5.36 6.51
N MET A 67 4.32 6.16 5.57
CA MET A 67 4.01 5.66 4.23
C MET A 67 5.33 5.37 3.52
N GLN A 68 5.57 4.11 3.12
CA GLN A 68 6.86 3.68 2.58
C GLN A 68 6.76 3.05 1.20
N ALA A 69 5.61 2.52 0.83
CA ALA A 69 5.44 1.84 -0.46
C ALA A 69 4.00 1.96 -0.94
N ARG A 70 3.81 1.83 -2.25
CA ARG A 70 2.47 1.77 -2.83
C ARG A 70 2.34 0.56 -3.75
N GLN A 71 1.11 0.08 -3.90
CA GLN A 71 0.76 -0.95 -4.88
C GLN A 71 -0.43 -0.46 -5.69
N ILE A 72 -0.39 -0.68 -6.99
CA ILE A 72 -1.48 -0.29 -7.88
C ILE A 72 -2.70 -1.17 -7.59
N ILE A 73 -3.86 -0.54 -7.43
CA ILE A 73 -5.13 -1.22 -7.22
C ILE A 73 -5.63 -1.70 -8.58
N LEU A 74 -5.84 -3.02 -8.70
CA LEU A 74 -6.32 -3.61 -9.95
C LEU A 74 -7.84 -3.69 -10.00
N ASP A 75 -8.48 -4.09 -8.89
CA ASP A 75 -9.92 -4.26 -8.84
C ASP A 75 -10.37 -4.49 -7.39
N PHE A 76 -11.68 -4.60 -7.20
CA PHE A 76 -12.29 -4.95 -5.93
C PHE A 76 -13.22 -6.14 -6.15
N GLU A 77 -13.25 -7.06 -5.19
CA GLU A 77 -14.14 -8.22 -5.25
C GLU A 77 -14.84 -8.47 -3.91
N GLU A 78 -16.00 -9.11 -3.97
CA GLU A 78 -16.68 -9.53 -2.76
C GLU A 78 -16.00 -10.75 -2.18
N VAL A 79 -15.75 -10.73 -0.87
CA VAL A 79 -15.19 -11.86 -0.14
C VAL A 79 -16.09 -12.15 1.04
N TYR A 80 -16.52 -13.42 1.18
CA TYR A 80 -17.32 -13.86 2.31
C TYR A 80 -16.47 -14.78 3.16
N GLY A 81 -16.39 -14.47 4.46
CA GLY A 81 -15.73 -15.36 5.41
C GLY A 81 -16.64 -16.50 5.86
N GLU A 82 -16.14 -17.35 6.75
CA GLU A 82 -16.92 -18.43 7.34
C GLU A 82 -18.14 -17.93 8.10
N ASP A 83 -18.09 -16.69 8.59
CA ASP A 83 -19.19 -16.02 9.27
C ASP A 83 -20.27 -15.50 8.33
N GLY A 84 -20.09 -15.61 7.00
CA GLY A 84 -21.04 -15.13 6.00
C GLY A 84 -21.07 -13.62 5.82
N ILE A 85 -20.20 -12.89 6.48
CA ILE A 85 -20.15 -11.42 6.38
C ILE A 85 -19.44 -11.01 5.09
N ARG A 86 -20.07 -10.08 4.33
CA ARG A 86 -19.48 -9.53 3.11
C ARG A 86 -18.30 -8.62 3.45
N ARG A 87 -17.18 -8.89 2.82
CA ARG A 87 -15.97 -8.09 2.93
C ARG A 87 -15.48 -7.66 1.55
N CYS A 88 -14.57 -6.70 1.52
CA CYS A 88 -13.96 -6.22 0.29
C CYS A 88 -12.59 -6.83 0.11
N GLY A 89 -12.38 -7.52 -1.00
CA GLY A 89 -11.05 -7.95 -1.43
C GLY A 89 -10.47 -6.90 -2.35
N ILE A 90 -9.37 -6.28 -1.94
CA ILE A 90 -8.67 -5.31 -2.77
C ILE A 90 -7.58 -6.06 -3.52
N LEU A 91 -7.72 -6.14 -4.84
CA LEU A 91 -6.75 -6.82 -5.70
C LEU A 91 -5.65 -5.84 -6.08
N LEU A 92 -4.42 -6.20 -5.79
CA LEU A 92 -3.26 -5.35 -5.95
C LEU A 92 -2.27 -5.98 -6.92
N ALA A 93 -1.62 -5.14 -7.74
CA ALA A 93 -0.51 -5.57 -8.56
C ALA A 93 0.61 -6.14 -7.68
N PRO A 94 1.38 -7.14 -8.15
CA PRO A 94 2.42 -7.77 -7.31
C PRO A 94 3.55 -6.84 -6.90
N GLU A 95 3.81 -5.80 -7.67
CA GLU A 95 4.94 -4.91 -7.43
C GLU A 95 4.68 -3.94 -6.30
N LEU A 96 5.60 -3.89 -5.32
CA LEU A 96 5.66 -2.85 -4.30
C LEU A 96 6.57 -1.74 -4.80
N ILE A 97 6.03 -0.53 -4.95
CA ILE A 97 6.78 0.61 -5.46
C ILE A 97 7.20 1.47 -4.26
N PRO A 98 8.50 1.56 -3.96
CA PRO A 98 8.95 2.42 -2.85
C PRO A 98 8.61 3.88 -3.12
N VAL A 99 8.15 4.58 -2.09
CA VAL A 99 7.84 6.01 -2.17
C VAL A 99 8.70 6.79 -1.19
N VAL A 100 8.77 8.09 -1.39
CA VAL A 100 9.46 8.98 -0.45
C VAL A 100 8.75 8.83 0.90
N PRO A 101 9.46 8.42 1.96
CA PRO A 101 8.83 8.18 3.26
C PRO A 101 8.13 9.43 3.78
N ARG A 102 6.89 9.26 4.23
CA ARG A 102 6.09 10.34 4.79
C ARG A 102 5.36 9.85 6.03
N ALA A 103 5.63 10.49 7.16
CA ALA A 103 4.94 10.16 8.41
C ALA A 103 3.45 10.48 8.29
N THR A 104 2.64 9.70 8.96
CA THR A 104 1.19 9.90 9.00
C THR A 104 0.68 9.65 10.42
N ARG A 105 -0.44 10.29 10.74
CA ARG A 105 -1.08 10.10 12.05
C ARG A 105 -1.65 8.68 12.14
N PRO A 106 -1.70 8.10 13.35
CA PRO A 106 -2.35 6.79 13.55
C PRO A 106 -3.80 6.81 13.09
N PHE A 107 -4.24 5.71 12.47
CA PHE A 107 -5.64 5.51 12.07
C PHE A 107 -5.92 4.01 12.04
N GLN A 108 -7.19 3.65 11.93
CA GLN A 108 -7.61 2.24 11.79
C GLN A 108 -8.20 2.00 10.42
N GLY A 109 -8.03 0.78 9.91
CA GLY A 109 -8.54 0.39 8.60
C GLY A 109 -7.80 1.09 7.48
N TRP A 110 -8.55 1.57 6.50
CA TRP A 110 -8.00 2.35 5.39
C TRP A 110 -8.61 3.75 5.39
N ARG A 111 -7.93 4.67 4.70
CA ARG A 111 -8.42 6.05 4.48
C ARG A 111 -8.17 6.43 3.04
N TYR A 112 -9.02 7.31 2.51
CA TYR A 112 -8.74 7.91 1.20
C TYR A 112 -7.50 8.79 1.29
N LEU A 113 -6.73 8.79 0.22
CA LEU A 113 -5.53 9.63 0.09
C LEU A 113 -5.62 10.38 -1.24
N GLU A 114 -5.70 11.69 -1.18
CA GLU A 114 -5.75 12.51 -2.39
C GLU A 114 -4.38 12.59 -3.04
N ALA A 115 -4.34 12.81 -4.35
CA ALA A 115 -3.09 12.89 -5.10
C ALA A 115 -2.11 13.92 -4.53
N LYS A 116 -2.63 15.05 -4.06
CA LYS A 116 -1.80 16.12 -3.48
C LYS A 116 -1.08 15.71 -2.20
N ASP A 117 -1.61 14.70 -1.49
CA ASP A 117 -1.04 14.22 -0.24
C ASP A 117 -0.23 12.94 -0.41
N ALA A 118 -0.23 12.38 -1.61
CA ALA A 118 0.48 11.14 -1.90
C ALA A 118 1.98 11.41 -2.09
N PRO A 119 2.86 10.68 -1.39
CA PRO A 119 4.30 10.85 -1.60
C PRO A 119 4.71 10.40 -3.00
N GLU A 120 5.74 11.03 -3.53
CA GLU A 120 6.32 10.67 -4.82
C GLU A 120 7.07 9.35 -4.76
N ASP A 121 7.20 8.69 -5.90
CA ASP A 121 7.99 7.48 -5.99
C ASP A 121 9.46 7.77 -5.71
N LEU A 122 10.09 6.90 -4.94
CA LEU A 122 11.45 7.13 -4.48
C LEU A 122 12.46 7.22 -5.62
N HIS A 123 12.26 6.42 -6.69
CA HIS A 123 13.18 6.42 -7.82
C HIS A 123 13.15 7.73 -8.63
N GLU A 124 12.08 8.52 -8.53
CA GLU A 124 11.98 9.81 -9.20
C GLU A 124 12.92 10.86 -8.59
N LEU A 125 13.34 10.61 -7.34
CA LEU A 125 14.30 11.45 -6.63
C LEU A 125 15.70 10.83 -6.62
N SER A 126 15.96 9.84 -7.48
CA SER A 126 17.26 9.18 -7.57
C SER A 126 18.36 10.20 -7.83
N GLY A 127 19.45 10.10 -7.10
CA GLY A 127 20.55 11.08 -7.16
C GLY A 127 20.58 12.03 -5.99
N GLU A 128 19.46 12.23 -5.30
CA GLU A 128 19.38 13.07 -4.09
C GLU A 128 19.31 12.25 -2.81
N ILE A 129 18.86 11.00 -2.92
CA ILE A 129 18.63 10.12 -1.78
C ILE A 129 19.50 8.87 -1.93
N ASP A 130 20.26 8.54 -0.87
CA ASP A 130 21.03 7.31 -0.80
C ASP A 130 20.08 6.12 -0.67
N PRO A 131 20.07 5.18 -1.63
CA PRO A 131 19.20 4.01 -1.56
C PRO A 131 19.45 3.12 -0.35
N ALA A 132 20.63 3.20 0.25
CA ALA A 132 20.98 2.43 1.45
C ALA A 132 20.44 3.06 2.74
N MET A 133 19.94 4.28 2.68
CA MET A 133 19.42 4.98 3.85
C MET A 133 18.08 4.35 4.30
N PRO A 134 17.95 4.02 5.61
CA PRO A 134 16.68 3.49 6.11
C PRO A 134 15.51 4.45 5.90
N ALA A 135 14.33 3.91 5.61
CA ALA A 135 13.14 4.71 5.36
C ALA A 135 12.78 5.62 6.54
N SER A 136 12.98 5.15 7.78
CA SER A 136 12.73 5.95 8.98
C SER A 136 13.62 7.18 9.04
N MET A 137 14.88 7.05 8.64
CA MET A 137 15.82 8.16 8.60
C MET A 137 15.45 9.18 7.51
N LEU A 138 15.02 8.70 6.35
CA LEU A 138 14.53 9.59 5.29
C LEU A 138 13.31 10.38 5.73
N ALA A 139 12.38 9.74 6.45
CA ALA A 139 11.19 10.40 6.97
C ALA A 139 11.55 11.50 7.97
N GLU A 140 12.51 11.24 8.88
CA GLU A 140 12.99 12.24 9.83
C GLU A 140 13.62 13.43 9.11
N LEU A 141 14.46 13.17 8.13
CA LEU A 141 15.12 14.23 7.38
C LEU A 141 14.10 15.10 6.64
N LYS A 142 13.06 14.48 6.10
CA LYS A 142 12.00 15.18 5.41
C LYS A 142 11.18 16.07 6.37
N GLU A 143 10.86 15.57 7.55
CA GLU A 143 10.15 16.34 8.57
C GLU A 143 10.96 17.55 9.05
N LEU A 144 12.28 17.41 9.09
CA LEU A 144 13.19 18.48 9.45
C LEU A 144 13.46 19.45 8.31
N GLY A 145 12.92 19.19 7.12
CA GLY A 145 13.13 20.03 5.94
C GLY A 145 14.50 19.88 5.31
N LEU A 146 15.20 18.78 5.58
CA LEU A 146 16.54 18.52 5.05
C LEU A 146 16.56 17.73 3.74
N VAL A 147 15.40 17.18 3.35
CA VAL A 147 15.24 16.39 2.13
C VAL A 147 14.02 16.86 1.36
#